data_7e43c27fa2b50cd59c50548e77bc3ade
#
_entry.id   7e43c27fa2b50cd59c50548e77bc3ade
#
_cell.length_a   1.000
_cell.length_b   1.000
_cell.length_c   1.000
_cell.angle_alpha   90.00
_cell.angle_beta   90.00
_cell.angle_gamma   90.00
#
_symmetry.space_group_name_H-M   'P 1'
#
loop_
_entity.id
_entity.type
_entity.pdbx_description
1 polymer ?
#
loop_
_entity_poly.entity_id
_entity_poly.type
_entity_poly.pdbx_seq_one_letter_code
_entity_poly.pdbx_strand_id
1 'polypeptide(L)'
;MRKLLNTLYVTTPERYLALDGENVLVLEEKKILIRLPLHNLEGIVTFGYTGVSPALMGACAKRGISLSFMNPNGQFLASVSGENKGNVILRKQQYRISDSLEDSIPIARNMIIGKIYNSKWVLERATRDHALQVDVDAIKKVTANLDEHIRQLLECDSMDRIRGIEGNAASQYFSVFDQLILQNKEEFFFENRNRRPPLDNVNAMLLFAYTLLANECAVALTAVGLDAYVGFLHTDRPGRISLALDLMEELRAVYADRFVLTLINKKTIKPEHFVKKENGAVLMNDTGRKTMISAWQGRKRDKIKHPFLGDKIEWGLIPHVQALLLARLIRGDLDEYPVFLWK
;
A
#
# COMPACT_ATOMS: atom_id res chain seq x y z
N MET A 1 12.15 -19.16 -2.63
CA MET A 1 11.19 -18.05 -2.43
C MET A 1 11.57 -17.24 -1.18
N ARG A 2 11.46 -15.91 -1.20
CA ARG A 2 11.74 -15.06 -0.03
C ARG A 2 10.78 -15.42 1.11
N LYS A 3 11.28 -15.49 2.35
CA LYS A 3 10.43 -15.66 3.53
C LYS A 3 9.83 -14.32 3.93
N LEU A 4 8.58 -14.33 4.38
CA LEU A 4 7.97 -13.17 5.00
C LEU A 4 8.62 -12.98 6.38
N LEU A 5 9.31 -11.86 6.56
CA LEU A 5 9.85 -11.43 7.84
C LEU A 5 8.89 -10.42 8.51
N ASN A 6 9.18 -10.07 9.76
CA ASN A 6 8.35 -9.14 10.51
C ASN A 6 8.79 -7.68 10.24
N THR A 7 7.83 -6.76 10.32
CA THR A 7 8.12 -5.32 10.41
C THR A 7 7.90 -4.87 11.86
N LEU A 8 8.90 -4.22 12.44
CA LEU A 8 8.78 -3.59 13.75
C LEU A 8 8.15 -2.20 13.59
N TYR A 9 6.96 -2.00 14.16
CA TYR A 9 6.31 -0.69 14.22
C TYR A 9 6.47 -0.09 15.62
N VAL A 10 7.10 1.07 15.70
CA VAL A 10 7.27 1.84 16.94
C VAL A 10 6.30 3.02 16.89
N THR A 11 5.16 2.86 17.57
CA THR A 11 4.04 3.80 17.50
C THR A 11 3.99 4.79 18.67
N THR A 12 4.75 4.52 19.73
CA THR A 12 4.81 5.37 20.93
C THR A 12 5.91 6.40 20.73
N PRO A 13 5.62 7.71 20.87
CA PRO A 13 6.63 8.77 20.87
C PRO A 13 7.68 8.57 21.99
N GLU A 14 8.81 9.28 21.89
CA GLU A 14 9.87 9.30 22.92
C GLU A 14 10.60 7.96 23.11
N ARG A 15 10.35 6.99 22.26
CA ARG A 15 11.16 5.76 22.22
C ARG A 15 12.50 6.06 21.51
N TYR A 16 13.54 5.34 21.93
CA TYR A 16 14.84 5.36 21.26
C TYR A 16 15.19 3.96 20.78
N LEU A 17 15.72 3.85 19.55
CA LEU A 17 16.14 2.57 18.99
C LEU A 17 17.66 2.49 18.94
N ALA A 18 18.23 1.41 19.48
CA ALA A 18 19.66 1.17 19.49
C ALA A 18 20.01 -0.23 19.00
N LEU A 19 21.26 -0.39 18.57
CA LEU A 19 21.84 -1.69 18.24
C LEU A 19 22.55 -2.26 19.47
N ASP A 20 22.30 -3.55 19.74
CA ASP A 20 23.07 -4.33 20.71
C ASP A 20 23.37 -5.72 20.12
N GLY A 21 24.61 -5.94 19.69
CA GLY A 21 25.01 -7.09 18.90
C GLY A 21 24.18 -7.23 17.64
N GLU A 22 23.44 -8.33 17.50
CA GLU A 22 22.54 -8.62 16.38
C GLU A 22 21.07 -8.27 16.67
N ASN A 23 20.81 -7.46 17.71
CA ASN A 23 19.45 -7.12 18.14
C ASN A 23 19.19 -5.63 18.05
N VAL A 24 17.94 -5.29 17.68
CA VAL A 24 17.39 -3.95 17.93
C VAL A 24 16.84 -3.89 19.36
N LEU A 25 17.19 -2.86 20.07
CA LEU A 25 16.63 -2.49 21.36
C LEU A 25 15.63 -1.36 21.19
N VAL A 26 14.47 -1.50 21.82
CA VAL A 26 13.53 -0.38 22.01
C VAL A 26 13.67 0.11 23.45
N LEU A 27 14.04 1.37 23.60
CA LEU A 27 14.35 2.01 24.88
C LEU A 27 13.34 3.09 25.23
N GLU A 28 13.05 3.25 26.52
CA GLU A 28 12.35 4.38 27.12
C GLU A 28 13.16 4.85 28.31
N GLU A 29 13.54 6.13 28.33
CA GLU A 29 14.35 6.70 29.41
C GLU A 29 15.58 5.85 29.80
N LYS A 30 16.27 5.28 28.80
CA LYS A 30 17.42 4.35 28.95
C LYS A 30 17.07 2.93 29.45
N LYS A 31 15.79 2.63 29.76
CA LYS A 31 15.34 1.29 30.13
C LYS A 31 15.02 0.48 28.88
N ILE A 32 15.53 -0.74 28.79
CA ILE A 32 15.21 -1.66 27.69
C ILE A 32 13.80 -2.20 27.90
N LEU A 33 12.93 -1.93 26.93
CA LEU A 33 11.56 -2.46 26.91
C LEU A 33 11.46 -3.75 26.07
N ILE A 34 12.12 -3.74 24.92
CA ILE A 34 12.05 -4.83 23.96
C ILE A 34 13.44 -5.05 23.37
N ARG A 35 13.79 -6.34 23.17
CA ARG A 35 14.96 -6.78 22.43
C ARG A 35 14.50 -7.74 21.33
N LEU A 36 14.81 -7.45 20.07
CA LEU A 36 14.42 -8.26 18.92
C LEU A 36 15.61 -8.53 18.00
N PRO A 37 15.81 -9.78 17.55
CA PRO A 37 16.85 -10.12 16.59
C PRO A 37 16.61 -9.45 15.23
N LEU A 38 17.62 -8.80 14.66
CA LEU A 38 17.54 -8.13 13.36
C LEU A 38 17.23 -9.10 12.21
N HIS A 39 17.73 -10.34 12.28
CA HIS A 39 17.50 -11.33 11.22
C HIS A 39 16.03 -11.75 11.06
N ASN A 40 15.15 -11.42 12.02
CA ASN A 40 13.71 -11.64 11.97
C ASN A 40 12.95 -10.47 11.35
N LEU A 41 13.65 -9.38 10.99
CA LEU A 41 13.04 -8.16 10.51
C LEU A 41 13.35 -7.93 9.03
N GLU A 42 12.32 -7.49 8.29
CA GLU A 42 12.44 -6.92 6.94
C GLU A 42 12.38 -5.40 6.97
N GLY A 43 11.81 -4.82 8.04
CA GLY A 43 11.66 -3.38 8.18
C GLY A 43 11.43 -2.92 9.61
N ILE A 44 11.73 -1.65 9.84
CA ILE A 44 11.43 -0.89 11.06
C ILE A 44 10.73 0.39 10.61
N VAL A 45 9.55 0.66 11.16
CA VAL A 45 8.79 1.89 10.90
C VAL A 45 8.52 2.57 12.23
N THR A 46 8.96 3.81 12.36
CA THR A 46 8.72 4.61 13.55
C THR A 46 7.65 5.67 13.27
N PHE A 47 6.80 5.94 14.25
CA PHE A 47 5.79 7.00 14.20
C PHE A 47 6.08 8.04 15.29
N GLY A 48 6.18 9.29 14.89
CA GLY A 48 6.62 10.38 15.76
C GLY A 48 8.11 10.62 15.62
N TYR A 49 8.67 11.40 16.53
CA TYR A 49 10.08 11.81 16.49
C TYR A 49 10.98 10.85 17.29
N THR A 50 10.88 9.57 16.97
CA THR A 50 11.67 8.50 17.60
C THR A 50 13.13 8.62 17.17
N GLY A 51 14.05 8.68 18.12
CA GLY A 51 15.48 8.67 17.84
C GLY A 51 16.00 7.26 17.52
N VAL A 52 16.99 7.17 16.63
CA VAL A 52 17.63 5.90 16.25
C VAL A 52 19.15 6.07 16.25
N SER A 53 19.88 5.11 16.84
CA SER A 53 21.34 5.17 16.87
C SER A 53 21.95 5.00 15.47
N PRO A 54 23.06 5.72 15.13
CA PRO A 54 23.77 5.53 13.87
C PRO A 54 24.23 4.08 13.65
N ALA A 55 24.59 3.38 14.72
CA ALA A 55 24.98 1.97 14.67
C ALA A 55 23.84 1.09 14.16
N LEU A 56 22.61 1.31 14.65
CA LEU A 56 21.43 0.57 14.19
C LEU A 56 21.08 0.93 12.73
N MET A 57 21.17 2.22 12.37
CA MET A 57 20.98 2.67 10.97
C MET A 57 21.93 1.93 10.04
N GLY A 58 23.22 1.89 10.36
CA GLY A 58 24.24 1.18 9.57
C GLY A 58 24.02 -0.33 9.52
N ALA A 59 23.59 -0.94 10.62
CA ALA A 59 23.27 -2.37 10.65
C ALA A 59 22.06 -2.71 9.78
N CYS A 60 21.02 -1.89 9.81
CA CYS A 60 19.85 -2.04 8.94
C CYS A 60 20.25 -1.88 7.46
N ALA A 61 20.99 -0.84 7.13
CA ALA A 61 21.47 -0.57 5.77
C ALA A 61 22.28 -1.74 5.18
N LYS A 62 23.23 -2.28 5.96
CA LYS A 62 24.06 -3.43 5.54
C LYS A 62 23.25 -4.70 5.31
N ARG A 63 22.17 -4.93 6.05
CA ARG A 63 21.32 -6.12 5.99
C ARG A 63 20.12 -5.99 5.04
N GLY A 64 19.94 -4.80 4.43
CA GLY A 64 18.76 -4.52 3.60
C GLY A 64 17.44 -4.48 4.38
N ILE A 65 17.52 -4.17 5.69
CA ILE A 65 16.35 -3.92 6.54
C ILE A 65 15.92 -2.48 6.30
N SER A 66 14.70 -2.26 5.85
CA SER A 66 14.19 -0.91 5.66
C SER A 66 13.99 -0.21 7.01
N LEU A 67 14.45 1.02 7.15
CA LEU A 67 14.19 1.84 8.32
C LEU A 67 13.54 3.15 7.87
N SER A 68 12.27 3.33 8.21
CA SER A 68 11.45 4.46 7.78
C SER A 68 10.91 5.24 8.98
N PHE A 69 10.93 6.56 8.87
CA PHE A 69 10.42 7.50 9.86
C PHE A 69 9.13 8.13 9.32
N MET A 70 8.08 8.06 10.11
CA MET A 70 6.79 8.68 9.86
C MET A 70 6.50 9.73 10.93
N ASN A 71 5.78 10.78 10.60
CA ASN A 71 5.22 11.66 11.63
C ASN A 71 4.08 10.94 12.39
N PRO A 72 3.55 11.52 13.48
CA PRO A 72 2.44 10.93 14.22
C PRO A 72 1.19 10.64 13.38
N ASN A 73 1.01 11.33 12.27
CA ASN A 73 -0.14 11.18 11.37
C ASN A 73 0.10 10.14 10.25
N GLY A 74 1.26 9.45 10.27
CA GLY A 74 1.62 8.47 9.26
C GLY A 74 2.19 9.04 7.96
N GLN A 75 2.52 10.35 7.91
CA GLN A 75 3.22 10.90 6.75
C GLN A 75 4.70 10.55 6.80
N PHE A 76 5.26 10.17 5.67
CA PHE A 76 6.68 9.87 5.52
C PHE A 76 7.55 11.10 5.80
N LEU A 77 8.59 10.93 6.60
CA LEU A 77 9.60 11.96 6.92
C LEU A 77 10.95 11.65 6.26
N ALA A 78 11.47 10.45 6.51
CA ALA A 78 12.78 10.04 6.04
C ALA A 78 12.91 8.51 6.03
N SER A 79 13.90 8.00 5.31
CA SER A 79 14.33 6.61 5.40
C SER A 79 15.85 6.50 5.39
N VAL A 80 16.35 5.42 5.98
CA VAL A 80 17.76 5.06 5.92
C VAL A 80 17.99 4.18 4.70
N SER A 81 18.84 4.64 3.79
CA SER A 81 19.31 3.88 2.64
C SER A 81 20.77 3.46 2.85
N GLY A 82 21.07 2.22 2.52
CA GLY A 82 22.45 1.73 2.46
C GLY A 82 23.13 2.05 1.13
N GLU A 83 24.34 1.51 0.95
CA GLU A 83 25.02 1.54 -0.34
C GLU A 83 24.11 0.96 -1.43
N ASN A 84 24.07 1.65 -2.56
CA ASN A 84 23.31 1.22 -3.73
C ASN A 84 24.00 0.03 -4.41
N LYS A 85 23.82 -1.18 -3.86
CA LYS A 85 24.32 -2.44 -4.44
C LYS A 85 23.46 -2.98 -5.59
N GLY A 86 22.42 -2.21 -5.99
CA GLY A 86 21.46 -2.66 -6.98
C GLY A 86 21.97 -2.65 -8.42
N ASN A 87 21.23 -3.37 -9.27
CA ASN A 87 21.52 -3.52 -10.68
C ASN A 87 21.41 -2.17 -11.42
N VAL A 88 22.55 -1.53 -11.69
CA VAL A 88 22.64 -0.25 -12.42
C VAL A 88 22.03 -0.36 -13.83
N ILE A 89 22.19 -1.51 -14.50
CA ILE A 89 21.64 -1.74 -15.83
C ILE A 89 20.12 -1.74 -15.79
N LEU A 90 19.52 -2.40 -14.80
CA LEU A 90 18.07 -2.44 -14.61
C LEU A 90 17.51 -1.02 -14.39
N ARG A 91 18.15 -0.20 -13.54
CA ARG A 91 17.70 1.19 -13.31
C ARG A 91 17.87 2.06 -14.53
N LYS A 92 18.99 1.94 -15.27
CA LYS A 92 19.14 2.64 -16.54
C LYS A 92 18.03 2.29 -17.53
N GLN A 93 17.63 1.03 -17.59
CA GLN A 93 16.52 0.61 -18.45
C GLN A 93 15.18 1.14 -17.94
N GLN A 94 14.94 1.11 -16.62
CA GLN A 94 13.77 1.74 -16.00
C GLN A 94 13.65 3.22 -16.39
N TYR A 95 14.75 4.00 -16.30
CA TYR A 95 14.76 5.42 -16.64
C TYR A 95 14.46 5.66 -18.11
N ARG A 96 15.05 4.87 -19.03
CA ARG A 96 14.76 4.95 -20.46
C ARG A 96 13.29 4.71 -20.78
N ILE A 97 12.69 3.68 -20.15
CA ILE A 97 11.26 3.39 -20.29
C ILE A 97 10.43 4.55 -19.74
N SER A 98 10.79 5.09 -18.56
CA SER A 98 10.09 6.22 -17.95
C SER A 98 10.15 7.50 -18.78
N ASP A 99 11.26 7.74 -19.49
CA ASP A 99 11.44 8.89 -20.39
C ASP A 99 10.67 8.73 -21.72
N SER A 100 10.22 7.51 -22.06
CA SER A 100 9.46 7.18 -23.26
C SER A 100 7.98 6.98 -22.93
N LEU A 101 7.10 7.83 -23.45
CA LEU A 101 5.66 7.63 -23.31
C LEU A 101 5.19 6.33 -23.96
N GLU A 102 5.74 5.98 -25.12
CA GLU A 102 5.40 4.76 -25.84
C GLU A 102 5.68 3.51 -25.00
N ASP A 103 6.84 3.45 -24.35
CA ASP A 103 7.25 2.32 -23.51
C ASP A 103 6.56 2.31 -22.15
N SER A 104 6.20 3.48 -21.59
CA SER A 104 5.52 3.61 -20.31
C SER A 104 4.04 3.26 -20.37
N ILE A 105 3.36 3.56 -21.48
CA ILE A 105 1.92 3.37 -21.65
C ILE A 105 1.49 1.92 -21.40
N PRO A 106 2.11 0.87 -21.96
CA PRO A 106 1.71 -0.51 -21.72
C PRO A 106 1.77 -0.91 -20.23
N ILE A 107 2.81 -0.44 -19.51
CA ILE A 107 2.99 -0.72 -18.09
C ILE A 107 1.92 -0.01 -17.26
N ALA A 108 1.74 1.29 -17.49
CA ALA A 108 0.75 2.12 -16.81
C ALA A 108 -0.68 1.59 -17.05
N ARG A 109 -0.99 1.25 -18.31
CA ARG A 109 -2.27 0.67 -18.71
C ARG A 109 -2.59 -0.62 -17.96
N ASN A 110 -1.63 -1.55 -17.90
CA ASN A 110 -1.82 -2.83 -17.20
C ASN A 110 -2.04 -2.61 -15.70
N MET A 111 -1.31 -1.70 -15.05
CA MET A 111 -1.51 -1.36 -13.63
C MET A 111 -2.91 -0.80 -13.38
N ILE A 112 -3.43 0.04 -14.28
CA ILE A 112 -4.79 0.60 -14.15
C ILE A 112 -5.86 -0.45 -14.46
N ILE A 113 -5.64 -1.34 -15.42
CA ILE A 113 -6.52 -2.51 -15.64
C ILE A 113 -6.63 -3.33 -14.35
N GLY A 114 -5.49 -3.62 -13.69
CA GLY A 114 -5.49 -4.33 -12.41
C GLY A 114 -6.26 -3.61 -11.30
N LYS A 115 -6.09 -2.29 -11.20
CA LYS A 115 -6.85 -1.47 -10.26
C LYS A 115 -8.36 -1.60 -10.50
N ILE A 116 -8.82 -1.38 -11.73
CA ILE A 116 -10.24 -1.40 -12.07
C ILE A 116 -10.82 -2.82 -11.91
N TYR A 117 -10.11 -3.83 -12.39
CA TYR A 117 -10.50 -5.23 -12.23
C TYR A 117 -10.67 -5.61 -10.75
N ASN A 118 -9.70 -5.29 -9.92
CA ASN A 118 -9.75 -5.61 -8.50
C ASN A 118 -10.83 -4.81 -7.76
N SER A 119 -11.07 -3.55 -8.14
CA SER A 119 -12.18 -2.74 -7.62
C SER A 119 -13.53 -3.39 -7.96
N LYS A 120 -13.73 -3.81 -9.20
CA LYS A 120 -14.92 -4.54 -9.64
C LYS A 120 -15.14 -5.79 -8.77
N TRP A 121 -14.11 -6.61 -8.56
CA TRP A 121 -14.27 -7.86 -7.80
C TRP A 121 -14.53 -7.64 -6.31
N VAL A 122 -14.08 -6.53 -5.74
CA VAL A 122 -14.49 -6.13 -4.38
C VAL A 122 -16.00 -5.86 -4.33
N LEU A 123 -16.55 -5.16 -5.33
CA LEU A 123 -17.99 -4.89 -5.45
C LEU A 123 -18.80 -6.16 -5.73
N GLU A 124 -18.37 -6.98 -6.70
CA GLU A 124 -19.02 -8.25 -7.05
C GLU A 124 -19.11 -9.20 -5.85
N ARG A 125 -18.07 -9.23 -5.03
CA ARG A 125 -18.08 -10.03 -3.81
C ARG A 125 -19.11 -9.52 -2.80
N ALA A 126 -19.28 -8.22 -2.67
CA ALA A 126 -20.30 -7.65 -1.77
C ALA A 126 -21.72 -8.04 -2.21
N THR A 127 -22.02 -8.01 -3.51
CA THR A 127 -23.34 -8.45 -4.03
C THR A 127 -23.60 -9.93 -3.80
N ARG A 128 -22.56 -10.77 -3.82
CA ARG A 128 -22.67 -12.20 -3.56
C ARG A 128 -22.83 -12.50 -2.05
N ASP A 129 -21.97 -11.92 -1.23
CA ASP A 129 -21.85 -12.28 0.18
C ASP A 129 -22.87 -11.52 1.06
N HIS A 130 -23.38 -10.36 0.61
CA HIS A 130 -24.22 -9.43 1.37
C HIS A 130 -25.43 -8.90 0.57
N ALA A 131 -25.99 -9.68 -0.33
CA ALA A 131 -27.08 -9.26 -1.24
C ALA A 131 -28.29 -8.60 -0.53
N LEU A 132 -28.58 -8.99 0.71
CA LEU A 132 -29.72 -8.45 1.49
C LEU A 132 -29.39 -7.12 2.20
N GLN A 133 -28.14 -6.68 2.18
CA GLN A 133 -27.66 -5.49 2.91
C GLN A 133 -27.18 -4.37 1.98
N VAL A 134 -27.04 -4.65 0.68
CA VAL A 134 -26.54 -3.70 -0.33
C VAL A 134 -27.56 -3.56 -1.46
N ASP A 135 -27.52 -2.42 -2.15
CA ASP A 135 -28.25 -2.24 -3.40
C ASP A 135 -27.51 -2.96 -4.53
N VAL A 136 -27.95 -4.19 -4.80
CA VAL A 136 -27.34 -5.08 -5.79
C VAL A 136 -27.40 -4.44 -7.19
N ASP A 137 -28.51 -3.80 -7.57
CA ASP A 137 -28.70 -3.23 -8.90
C ASP A 137 -27.77 -2.02 -9.13
N ALA A 138 -27.66 -1.13 -8.15
CA ALA A 138 -26.73 -0.01 -8.19
C ALA A 138 -25.28 -0.47 -8.31
N ILE A 139 -24.87 -1.48 -7.52
CA ILE A 139 -23.52 -2.03 -7.58
C ILE A 139 -23.27 -2.73 -8.92
N LYS A 140 -24.23 -3.52 -9.44
CA LYS A 140 -24.10 -4.20 -10.74
C LYS A 140 -23.97 -3.22 -11.90
N LYS A 141 -24.65 -2.10 -11.85
CA LYS A 141 -24.50 -1.01 -12.84
C LYS A 141 -23.06 -0.47 -12.82
N VAL A 142 -22.49 -0.24 -11.63
CA VAL A 142 -21.11 0.24 -11.50
C VAL A 142 -20.14 -0.83 -12.01
N THR A 143 -20.30 -2.11 -11.65
CA THR A 143 -19.38 -3.17 -12.10
C THR A 143 -19.43 -3.39 -13.62
N ALA A 144 -20.58 -3.20 -14.26
CA ALA A 144 -20.70 -3.23 -15.72
C ALA A 144 -19.92 -2.05 -16.37
N ASN A 145 -20.01 -0.85 -15.79
CA ASN A 145 -19.24 0.31 -16.27
C ASN A 145 -17.71 0.09 -16.07
N LEU A 146 -17.30 -0.51 -14.96
CA LEU A 146 -15.90 -0.85 -14.73
C LEU A 146 -15.36 -1.84 -15.77
N ASP A 147 -16.18 -2.81 -16.20
CA ASP A 147 -15.82 -3.71 -17.32
C ASP A 147 -15.66 -2.95 -18.64
N GLU A 148 -16.52 -1.97 -18.90
CA GLU A 148 -16.39 -1.13 -20.09
C GLU A 148 -15.09 -0.29 -20.05
N HIS A 149 -14.73 0.24 -18.90
CA HIS A 149 -13.47 0.95 -18.74
C HIS A 149 -12.25 0.04 -18.98
N ILE A 150 -12.30 -1.23 -18.57
CA ILE A 150 -11.23 -2.19 -18.88
C ILE A 150 -11.13 -2.40 -20.40
N ARG A 151 -12.26 -2.57 -21.12
CA ARG A 151 -12.24 -2.69 -22.59
C ARG A 151 -11.62 -1.48 -23.26
N GLN A 152 -12.02 -0.25 -22.82
CA GLN A 152 -11.46 0.98 -23.35
C GLN A 152 -9.95 1.11 -23.10
N LEU A 153 -9.45 0.60 -21.95
CA LEU A 153 -8.02 0.60 -21.65
C LEU A 153 -7.24 -0.35 -22.54
N LEU A 154 -7.79 -1.51 -22.91
CA LEU A 154 -7.09 -2.49 -23.79
C LEU A 154 -6.72 -1.88 -25.15
N GLU A 155 -7.50 -0.93 -25.64
CA GLU A 155 -7.27 -0.24 -26.91
C GLU A 155 -6.62 1.14 -26.74
N CYS A 156 -6.22 1.51 -25.49
CA CYS A 156 -5.76 2.86 -25.21
C CYS A 156 -4.24 2.98 -25.35
N ASP A 157 -3.81 3.97 -26.15
CA ASP A 157 -2.41 4.32 -26.43
C ASP A 157 -2.01 5.72 -25.92
N SER A 158 -2.86 6.36 -25.10
CA SER A 158 -2.65 7.70 -24.60
C SER A 158 -2.63 7.74 -23.07
N MET A 159 -1.56 8.28 -22.49
CA MET A 159 -1.41 8.42 -21.03
C MET A 159 -2.52 9.29 -20.41
N ASP A 160 -2.91 10.36 -21.06
CA ASP A 160 -3.96 11.25 -20.54
C ASP A 160 -5.33 10.57 -20.57
N ARG A 161 -5.59 9.76 -21.60
CA ARG A 161 -6.81 8.96 -21.68
C ARG A 161 -6.83 7.87 -20.60
N ILE A 162 -5.69 7.20 -20.33
CA ILE A 162 -5.56 6.23 -19.22
C ILE A 162 -5.90 6.90 -17.88
N ARG A 163 -5.35 8.10 -17.62
CA ARG A 163 -5.64 8.87 -16.40
C ARG A 163 -7.11 9.31 -16.32
N GLY A 164 -7.70 9.69 -17.42
CA GLY A 164 -9.13 10.06 -17.50
C GLY A 164 -10.04 8.87 -17.16
N ILE A 165 -9.77 7.70 -17.75
CA ILE A 165 -10.51 6.47 -17.47
C ILE A 165 -10.32 6.04 -16.01
N GLU A 166 -9.09 6.12 -15.48
CA GLU A 166 -8.78 5.82 -14.07
C GLU A 166 -9.60 6.69 -13.12
N GLY A 167 -9.61 8.00 -13.36
CA GLY A 167 -10.35 8.96 -12.53
C GLY A 167 -11.85 8.69 -12.54
N ASN A 168 -12.43 8.40 -13.72
CA ASN A 168 -13.85 8.06 -13.86
C ASN A 168 -14.17 6.73 -13.15
N ALA A 169 -13.37 5.69 -13.37
CA ALA A 169 -13.55 4.40 -12.71
C ALA A 169 -13.45 4.52 -11.18
N ALA A 170 -12.50 5.31 -10.67
CA ALA A 170 -12.37 5.57 -9.24
C ALA A 170 -13.60 6.31 -8.67
N SER A 171 -14.12 7.32 -9.39
CA SER A 171 -15.34 8.02 -9.00
C SER A 171 -16.53 7.08 -8.90
N GLN A 172 -16.72 6.21 -9.89
CA GLN A 172 -17.81 5.22 -9.90
C GLN A 172 -17.64 4.17 -8.78
N TYR A 173 -16.44 3.66 -8.56
CA TYR A 173 -16.17 2.73 -7.46
C TYR A 173 -16.53 3.36 -6.11
N PHE A 174 -16.08 4.58 -5.87
CA PHE A 174 -16.33 5.28 -4.61
C PHE A 174 -17.78 5.75 -4.45
N SER A 175 -18.58 5.91 -5.51
CA SER A 175 -19.99 6.29 -5.42
C SER A 175 -20.87 5.24 -4.73
N VAL A 176 -20.45 3.97 -4.72
CA VAL A 176 -21.15 2.87 -4.04
C VAL A 176 -20.39 2.32 -2.83
N PHE A 177 -19.25 2.93 -2.49
CA PHE A 177 -18.36 2.40 -1.44
C PHE A 177 -19.00 2.37 -0.07
N ASP A 178 -19.85 3.36 0.26
CA ASP A 178 -20.57 3.40 1.54
C ASP A 178 -21.44 2.18 1.79
N GLN A 179 -21.98 1.60 0.73
CA GLN A 179 -22.80 0.39 0.83
C GLN A 179 -22.02 -0.83 1.35
N LEU A 180 -20.68 -0.84 1.22
CA LEU A 180 -19.82 -1.90 1.71
C LEU A 180 -19.57 -1.81 3.23
N ILE A 181 -19.98 -0.70 3.84
CA ILE A 181 -19.95 -0.49 5.30
C ILE A 181 -21.25 -1.04 5.86
N LEU A 182 -21.17 -2.21 6.50
CA LEU A 182 -22.35 -2.95 6.96
C LEU A 182 -22.66 -2.77 8.45
N GLN A 183 -21.74 -2.12 9.20
CA GLN A 183 -21.82 -1.97 10.64
C GLN A 183 -21.47 -0.54 11.07
N ASN A 184 -22.12 -0.07 12.16
CA ASN A 184 -21.85 1.24 12.77
C ASN A 184 -21.91 2.42 11.80
N LYS A 185 -22.90 2.45 10.90
CA LYS A 185 -23.01 3.47 9.84
C LYS A 185 -23.14 4.90 10.36
N GLU A 186 -23.61 5.10 11.58
CA GLU A 186 -23.67 6.43 12.21
C GLU A 186 -22.29 7.04 12.43
N GLU A 187 -21.28 6.22 12.69
CA GLU A 187 -19.92 6.62 12.99
C GLU A 187 -18.95 6.34 11.85
N PHE A 188 -19.24 5.32 11.03
CA PHE A 188 -18.46 4.94 9.87
C PHE A 188 -19.32 5.07 8.62
N PHE A 189 -19.20 6.20 7.97
CA PHE A 189 -19.88 6.53 6.71
C PHE A 189 -18.84 7.03 5.70
N PHE A 190 -19.19 6.97 4.44
CA PHE A 190 -18.33 7.42 3.35
C PHE A 190 -19.15 8.19 2.31
N GLU A 191 -19.02 9.51 2.31
CA GLU A 191 -19.69 10.37 1.32
C GLU A 191 -18.86 10.50 0.04
N ASN A 192 -17.59 10.83 0.19
CA ASN A 192 -16.67 10.98 -0.91
C ASN A 192 -15.22 10.80 -0.46
N ARG A 193 -14.30 10.62 -1.42
CA ARG A 193 -12.87 10.46 -1.12
C ARG A 193 -12.22 11.81 -0.82
N ASN A 194 -11.84 12.04 0.45
CA ASN A 194 -11.07 13.19 0.88
C ASN A 194 -9.74 12.75 1.54
N ARG A 195 -8.66 13.50 1.33
CA ARG A 195 -7.31 13.08 1.72
C ARG A 195 -6.53 14.12 2.53
N ARG A 196 -6.78 15.39 2.34
CA ARG A 196 -5.92 16.46 2.89
C ARG A 196 -6.76 17.63 3.37
N PRO A 197 -7.24 17.54 4.60
CA PRO A 197 -7.21 16.41 5.54
C PRO A 197 -8.33 15.38 5.29
N PRO A 198 -8.28 14.16 5.88
CA PRO A 198 -9.44 13.27 5.96
C PRO A 198 -10.48 13.89 6.89
N LEU A 199 -11.77 13.84 6.51
CA LEU A 199 -12.86 14.50 7.22
C LEU A 199 -13.81 13.52 7.94
N ASP A 200 -13.62 12.22 7.76
CA ASP A 200 -14.36 11.14 8.39
C ASP A 200 -13.44 9.97 8.78
N ASN A 201 -13.97 9.07 9.60
CA ASN A 201 -13.23 7.93 10.13
C ASN A 201 -12.74 6.98 9.02
N VAL A 202 -13.57 6.74 8.00
CA VAL A 202 -13.26 5.83 6.90
C VAL A 202 -12.12 6.38 6.04
N ASN A 203 -12.18 7.68 5.69
CA ASN A 203 -11.10 8.34 4.95
C ASN A 203 -9.78 8.39 5.73
N ALA A 204 -9.84 8.55 7.07
CA ALA A 204 -8.65 8.49 7.92
C ALA A 204 -8.01 7.08 7.89
N MET A 205 -8.82 6.02 7.96
CA MET A 205 -8.36 4.64 7.84
C MET A 205 -7.78 4.32 6.46
N LEU A 206 -8.48 4.74 5.39
CA LEU A 206 -8.01 4.54 4.01
C LEU A 206 -6.67 5.25 3.77
N LEU A 207 -6.51 6.49 4.26
CA LEU A 207 -5.26 7.23 4.15
C LEU A 207 -4.12 6.49 4.83
N PHE A 208 -4.36 5.97 6.04
CA PHE A 208 -3.34 5.23 6.79
C PHE A 208 -2.98 3.90 6.11
N ALA A 209 -3.99 3.11 5.66
CA ALA A 209 -3.76 1.86 4.95
C ALA A 209 -2.97 2.07 3.65
N TYR A 210 -3.30 3.12 2.89
CA TYR A 210 -2.56 3.46 1.67
C TYR A 210 -1.12 3.89 1.95
N THR A 211 -0.87 4.57 3.07
CA THR A 211 0.49 4.92 3.48
C THR A 211 1.31 3.67 3.79
N LEU A 212 0.73 2.70 4.52
CA LEU A 212 1.38 1.43 4.80
C LEU A 212 1.68 0.66 3.52
N LEU A 213 0.70 0.55 2.61
CA LEU A 213 0.86 -0.18 1.35
C LEU A 213 1.89 0.49 0.44
N ALA A 214 1.87 1.82 0.31
CA ALA A 214 2.85 2.56 -0.49
C ALA A 214 4.28 2.35 0.02
N ASN A 215 4.48 2.35 1.34
CA ASN A 215 5.78 2.08 1.95
C ASN A 215 6.23 0.63 1.68
N GLU A 216 5.34 -0.36 1.75
CA GLU A 216 5.65 -1.76 1.43
C GLU A 216 6.01 -1.92 -0.07
N CYS A 217 5.31 -1.24 -0.97
CA CYS A 217 5.67 -1.21 -2.39
C CYS A 217 7.04 -0.58 -2.64
N ALA A 218 7.36 0.55 -1.97
CA ALA A 218 8.66 1.20 -2.09
C ALA A 218 9.81 0.30 -1.62
N VAL A 219 9.62 -0.37 -0.47
CA VAL A 219 10.58 -1.36 0.06
C VAL A 219 10.77 -2.52 -0.90
N ALA A 220 9.67 -3.03 -1.46
CA ALA A 220 9.70 -4.14 -2.43
C ALA A 220 10.47 -3.78 -3.70
N LEU A 221 10.19 -2.60 -4.29
CA LEU A 221 10.88 -2.10 -5.48
C LEU A 221 12.38 -1.90 -5.24
N THR A 222 12.74 -1.27 -4.13
CA THR A 222 14.15 -1.08 -3.74
C THR A 222 14.86 -2.42 -3.56
N ALA A 223 14.19 -3.42 -2.96
CA ALA A 223 14.75 -4.75 -2.72
C ALA A 223 15.06 -5.54 -4.01
N VAL A 224 14.37 -5.24 -5.12
CA VAL A 224 14.63 -5.85 -6.43
C VAL A 224 15.56 -5.00 -7.33
N GLY A 225 16.01 -3.84 -6.84
CA GLY A 225 16.96 -2.97 -7.50
C GLY A 225 16.32 -1.90 -8.40
N LEU A 226 15.01 -1.68 -8.30
CA LEU A 226 14.29 -0.59 -8.97
C LEU A 226 14.31 0.69 -8.12
N ASP A 227 14.22 1.83 -8.79
CA ASP A 227 14.03 3.13 -8.14
C ASP A 227 12.53 3.37 -7.88
N ALA A 228 12.15 3.45 -6.61
CA ALA A 228 10.75 3.67 -6.22
C ALA A 228 10.20 5.06 -6.58
N TYR A 229 11.08 6.01 -6.94
CA TYR A 229 10.71 7.39 -7.25
C TYR A 229 10.39 7.62 -8.73
N VAL A 230 10.93 6.80 -9.63
CA VAL A 230 10.77 6.94 -11.09
C VAL A 230 9.65 6.03 -11.58
N GLY A 231 8.48 6.61 -11.85
CA GLY A 231 7.25 5.91 -12.23
C GLY A 231 6.98 5.88 -13.73
N PHE A 232 5.93 5.18 -14.12
CA PHE A 232 5.44 5.10 -15.50
C PHE A 232 4.09 5.80 -15.69
N LEU A 233 3.23 5.79 -14.66
CA LEU A 233 1.92 6.45 -14.67
C LEU A 233 1.95 7.81 -13.97
N HIS A 234 2.51 7.82 -12.77
CA HIS A 234 2.64 9.04 -11.97
C HIS A 234 3.88 9.81 -12.44
N THR A 235 3.68 11.07 -12.82
CA THR A 235 4.76 11.98 -13.19
C THR A 235 5.75 12.18 -12.04
N ASP A 236 7.01 12.31 -12.37
CA ASP A 236 8.07 12.55 -11.39
C ASP A 236 7.88 13.90 -10.70
N ARG A 237 8.03 13.87 -9.38
CA ARG A 237 8.02 15.06 -8.52
C ARG A 237 9.00 14.85 -7.37
N PRO A 238 9.75 15.87 -6.94
CA PRO A 238 10.64 15.77 -5.80
C PRO A 238 9.92 15.18 -4.57
N GLY A 239 10.50 14.14 -3.97
CA GLY A 239 9.96 13.47 -2.79
C GLY A 239 8.76 12.54 -3.02
N ARG A 240 8.31 12.36 -4.27
CA ARG A 240 7.20 11.46 -4.58
C ARG A 240 7.70 10.09 -4.99
N ILE A 241 7.27 9.05 -4.30
CA ILE A 241 7.59 7.64 -4.64
C ILE A 241 6.71 7.15 -5.80
N SER A 242 6.90 7.73 -7.00
CA SER A 242 6.00 7.57 -8.14
C SER A 242 5.79 6.12 -8.54
N LEU A 243 6.86 5.31 -8.67
CA LEU A 243 6.71 3.89 -9.02
C LEU A 243 6.04 3.06 -7.91
N ALA A 244 6.29 3.39 -6.65
CA ALA A 244 5.59 2.70 -5.56
C ALA A 244 4.08 3.01 -5.55
N LEU A 245 3.70 4.23 -5.92
CA LEU A 245 2.30 4.59 -6.12
C LEU A 245 1.70 3.88 -7.34
N ASP A 246 2.45 3.73 -8.42
CA ASP A 246 2.03 2.98 -9.62
C ASP A 246 1.77 1.51 -9.26
N LEU A 247 2.73 0.84 -8.62
CA LEU A 247 2.63 -0.56 -8.21
C LEU A 247 1.48 -0.77 -7.22
N MET A 248 1.23 0.20 -6.34
CA MET A 248 0.16 0.13 -5.36
C MET A 248 -1.23 0.15 -6.02
N GLU A 249 -1.40 0.74 -7.22
CA GLU A 249 -2.72 0.91 -7.84
C GLU A 249 -3.48 -0.42 -7.98
N GLU A 250 -2.82 -1.47 -8.46
CA GLU A 250 -3.44 -2.79 -8.60
C GLU A 250 -3.80 -3.46 -7.26
N LEU A 251 -3.18 -3.02 -6.15
CA LEU A 251 -3.38 -3.60 -4.83
C LEU A 251 -4.37 -2.83 -3.95
N ARG A 252 -4.72 -1.59 -4.28
CA ARG A 252 -5.52 -0.72 -3.42
C ARG A 252 -6.83 -1.37 -2.96
N ALA A 253 -7.66 -1.77 -3.91
CA ALA A 253 -8.99 -2.29 -3.61
C ALA A 253 -8.93 -3.58 -2.78
N VAL A 254 -8.10 -4.53 -3.18
CA VAL A 254 -8.07 -5.88 -2.58
C VAL A 254 -7.22 -5.96 -1.31
N TYR A 255 -6.18 -5.13 -1.20
CA TYR A 255 -5.28 -5.16 -0.06
C TYR A 255 -5.67 -4.12 1.01
N ALA A 256 -5.90 -2.85 0.62
CA ALA A 256 -6.15 -1.76 1.54
C ALA A 256 -7.65 -1.51 1.79
N ASP A 257 -8.49 -1.35 0.75
CA ASP A 257 -9.90 -1.01 0.94
C ASP A 257 -10.64 -2.13 1.66
N ARG A 258 -10.48 -3.38 1.20
CA ARG A 258 -11.07 -4.54 1.86
C ARG A 258 -10.58 -4.73 3.29
N PHE A 259 -9.33 -4.39 3.58
CA PHE A 259 -8.81 -4.42 4.93
C PHE A 259 -9.55 -3.43 5.83
N VAL A 260 -9.70 -2.18 5.39
CA VAL A 260 -10.46 -1.15 6.12
C VAL A 260 -11.91 -1.59 6.36
N LEU A 261 -12.60 -2.01 5.31
CA LEU A 261 -13.98 -2.53 5.40
C LEU A 261 -14.08 -3.72 6.36
N THR A 262 -13.09 -4.62 6.34
CA THR A 262 -13.07 -5.78 7.26
C THR A 262 -12.96 -5.34 8.71
N LEU A 263 -12.14 -4.35 9.03
CA LEU A 263 -11.99 -3.84 10.41
C LEU A 263 -13.28 -3.17 10.91
N ILE A 264 -13.95 -2.42 10.06
CA ILE A 264 -15.23 -1.76 10.39
C ILE A 264 -16.31 -2.83 10.58
N ASN A 265 -16.50 -3.71 9.60
CA ASN A 265 -17.58 -4.70 9.60
C ASN A 265 -17.41 -5.78 10.67
N LYS A 266 -16.18 -6.05 11.12
CA LYS A 266 -15.89 -6.90 12.29
C LYS A 266 -15.87 -6.13 13.62
N LYS A 267 -16.17 -4.83 13.62
CA LYS A 267 -16.12 -3.96 14.82
C LYS A 267 -14.78 -3.99 15.55
N THR A 268 -13.68 -4.26 14.81
CA THR A 268 -12.32 -4.27 15.36
C THR A 268 -11.84 -2.86 15.67
N ILE A 269 -12.20 -1.92 14.79
CA ILE A 269 -11.97 -0.48 14.99
C ILE A 269 -13.25 0.16 15.54
N LYS A 270 -13.10 1.13 16.46
CA LYS A 270 -14.21 1.76 17.17
C LYS A 270 -14.14 3.28 17.03
N PRO A 271 -15.27 4.02 17.23
CA PRO A 271 -15.28 5.48 17.15
C PRO A 271 -14.28 6.16 18.09
N GLU A 272 -14.07 5.63 19.30
CA GLU A 272 -13.12 6.11 20.31
C GLU A 272 -11.65 6.07 19.85
N HIS A 273 -11.36 5.40 18.72
CA HIS A 273 -10.04 5.35 18.12
C HIS A 273 -9.70 6.59 17.26
N PHE A 274 -10.63 7.54 17.15
CA PHE A 274 -10.49 8.73 16.33
C PHE A 274 -10.61 10.00 17.15
N VAL A 275 -9.97 11.07 16.68
CA VAL A 275 -10.02 12.42 17.25
C VAL A 275 -10.33 13.39 16.11
N LYS A 276 -11.43 14.13 16.25
CA LYS A 276 -11.78 15.22 15.35
C LYS A 276 -11.08 16.50 15.83
N LYS A 277 -10.34 17.13 14.94
CA LYS A 277 -9.64 18.39 15.19
C LYS A 277 -10.57 19.59 14.90
N GLU A 278 -10.22 20.77 15.40
CA GLU A 278 -10.97 22.02 15.19
C GLU A 278 -11.18 22.38 13.72
N ASN A 279 -10.20 22.05 12.87
CA ASN A 279 -10.26 22.26 11.41
C ASN A 279 -11.08 21.16 10.68
N GLY A 280 -11.81 20.33 11.39
CA GLY A 280 -12.60 19.23 10.85
C GLY A 280 -11.81 17.96 10.51
N ALA A 281 -10.48 17.98 10.56
CA ALA A 281 -9.66 16.80 10.25
C ALA A 281 -9.92 15.68 11.27
N VAL A 282 -10.07 14.46 10.77
CA VAL A 282 -10.21 13.25 11.59
C VAL A 282 -8.90 12.47 11.55
N LEU A 283 -8.34 12.22 12.74
CA LEU A 283 -7.08 11.50 12.89
C LEU A 283 -7.27 10.29 13.82
N MET A 284 -6.57 9.20 13.53
CA MET A 284 -6.51 8.08 14.46
C MET A 284 -5.61 8.40 15.66
N ASN A 285 -6.08 8.10 16.88
CA ASN A 285 -5.26 8.16 18.09
C ASN A 285 -4.30 6.95 18.15
N ASP A 286 -3.46 6.89 19.19
CA ASP A 286 -2.44 5.83 19.35
C ASP A 286 -3.04 4.44 19.42
N THR A 287 -4.17 4.28 20.12
CA THR A 287 -4.86 3.00 20.24
C THR A 287 -5.41 2.54 18.90
N GLY A 288 -6.03 3.44 18.14
CA GLY A 288 -6.52 3.16 16.79
C GLY A 288 -5.40 2.75 15.84
N ARG A 289 -4.27 3.48 15.85
CA ARG A 289 -3.09 3.12 15.05
C ARG A 289 -2.52 1.75 15.42
N LYS A 290 -2.35 1.47 16.72
CA LYS A 290 -1.87 0.16 17.19
C LYS A 290 -2.79 -0.97 16.77
N THR A 291 -4.10 -0.79 16.90
CA THR A 291 -5.10 -1.77 16.48
C THR A 291 -5.00 -2.03 14.98
N MET A 292 -4.93 -0.99 14.17
CA MET A 292 -4.85 -1.11 12.72
C MET A 292 -3.54 -1.76 12.26
N ILE A 293 -2.40 -1.39 12.85
CA ILE A 293 -1.09 -2.00 12.55
C ILE A 293 -1.06 -3.47 12.94
N SER A 294 -1.59 -3.84 14.12
CA SER A 294 -1.66 -5.24 14.56
C SER A 294 -2.47 -6.09 13.59
N ALA A 295 -3.62 -5.58 13.18
CA ALA A 295 -4.48 -6.25 12.20
C ALA A 295 -3.80 -6.35 10.81
N TRP A 296 -3.08 -5.31 10.38
CA TRP A 296 -2.30 -5.30 9.13
C TRP A 296 -1.23 -6.39 9.13
N GLN A 297 -0.47 -6.52 10.23
CA GLN A 297 0.53 -7.58 10.38
C GLN A 297 -0.11 -8.98 10.39
N GLY A 298 -1.28 -9.12 11.01
CA GLY A 298 -2.07 -10.36 10.92
C GLY A 298 -2.43 -10.69 9.48
N ARG A 299 -2.98 -9.71 8.75
CA ARG A 299 -3.36 -9.85 7.34
C ARG A 299 -2.21 -10.27 6.44
N LYS A 300 -1.01 -9.75 6.66
CA LYS A 300 0.19 -10.10 5.87
C LYS A 300 0.52 -11.59 5.92
N ARG A 301 0.15 -12.30 6.97
CA ARG A 301 0.38 -13.74 7.15
C ARG A 301 -0.66 -14.63 6.51
N ASP A 302 -1.81 -14.09 6.14
CA ASP A 302 -2.83 -14.84 5.41
C ASP A 302 -2.28 -15.32 4.07
N LYS A 303 -2.65 -16.53 3.67
CA LYS A 303 -2.19 -17.12 2.41
C LYS A 303 -3.20 -16.91 1.29
N ILE A 304 -2.68 -16.64 0.11
CA ILE A 304 -3.45 -16.48 -1.11
C ILE A 304 -2.78 -17.27 -2.24
N LYS A 305 -3.57 -17.78 -3.18
CA LYS A 305 -3.04 -18.29 -4.45
C LYS A 305 -2.77 -17.10 -5.36
N HIS A 306 -1.49 -16.88 -5.72
CA HIS A 306 -1.12 -15.78 -6.61
C HIS A 306 -1.68 -16.03 -8.02
N PRO A 307 -2.39 -15.06 -8.63
CA PRO A 307 -3.09 -15.31 -9.90
C PRO A 307 -2.18 -15.77 -11.03
N PHE A 308 -1.03 -15.13 -11.19
CA PHE A 308 -0.07 -15.45 -12.25
C PHE A 308 0.83 -16.65 -11.92
N LEU A 309 1.38 -16.72 -10.68
CA LEU A 309 2.31 -17.81 -10.31
C LEU A 309 1.59 -19.13 -10.05
N GLY A 310 0.32 -19.10 -9.65
CA GLY A 310 -0.43 -20.30 -9.24
C GLY A 310 -0.04 -20.83 -7.84
N ASP A 311 1.01 -20.31 -7.24
CA ASP A 311 1.53 -20.69 -5.92
C ASP A 311 0.77 -20.04 -4.77
N LYS A 312 0.71 -20.73 -3.62
CA LYS A 312 0.21 -20.14 -2.36
C LYS A 312 1.34 -19.36 -1.69
N ILE A 313 1.12 -18.05 -1.54
CA ILE A 313 2.05 -17.13 -0.86
C ILE A 313 1.31 -16.32 0.20
N GLU A 314 2.05 -15.74 1.13
CA GLU A 314 1.52 -14.79 2.10
C GLU A 314 1.18 -13.44 1.42
N TRP A 315 0.08 -12.80 1.87
CA TRP A 315 -0.31 -11.47 1.37
C TRP A 315 0.82 -10.44 1.46
N GLY A 316 1.61 -10.47 2.52
CA GLY A 316 2.74 -9.56 2.70
C GLY A 316 3.86 -9.71 1.66
N LEU A 317 3.90 -10.80 0.92
CA LEU A 317 4.88 -11.00 -0.17
C LEU A 317 4.38 -10.51 -1.53
N ILE A 318 3.10 -10.18 -1.69
CA ILE A 318 2.54 -9.75 -2.97
C ILE A 318 3.27 -8.52 -3.53
N PRO A 319 3.51 -7.41 -2.79
CA PRO A 319 4.25 -6.27 -3.32
C PRO A 319 5.64 -6.66 -3.83
N HIS A 320 6.33 -7.59 -3.14
CA HIS A 320 7.65 -8.05 -3.56
C HIS A 320 7.58 -8.93 -4.82
N VAL A 321 6.59 -9.81 -4.95
CA VAL A 321 6.39 -10.64 -6.16
C VAL A 321 6.07 -9.74 -7.35
N GLN A 322 5.19 -8.77 -7.20
CA GLN A 322 4.85 -7.83 -8.26
C GLN A 322 6.05 -6.95 -8.66
N ALA A 323 6.85 -6.51 -7.70
CA ALA A 323 8.10 -5.81 -7.98
C ALA A 323 9.12 -6.69 -8.76
N LEU A 324 9.22 -7.98 -8.43
CA LEU A 324 10.04 -8.95 -9.18
C LEU A 324 9.54 -9.13 -10.61
N LEU A 325 8.23 -9.25 -10.81
CA LEU A 325 7.62 -9.40 -12.14
C LEU A 325 7.85 -8.14 -12.98
N LEU A 326 7.73 -6.95 -12.37
CA LEU A 326 8.05 -5.69 -13.02
C LEU A 326 9.54 -5.60 -13.40
N ALA A 327 10.45 -6.00 -12.52
CA ALA A 327 11.88 -6.04 -12.81
C ALA A 327 12.22 -7.02 -13.94
N ARG A 328 11.50 -8.14 -14.05
CA ARG A 328 11.65 -9.09 -15.16
C ARG A 328 11.18 -8.51 -16.49
N LEU A 329 10.05 -7.79 -16.50
CA LEU A 329 9.60 -7.06 -17.67
C LEU A 329 10.66 -6.06 -18.14
N ILE A 330 11.14 -5.19 -17.22
CA ILE A 330 12.14 -4.15 -17.54
C ILE A 330 13.45 -4.75 -18.08
N ARG A 331 13.80 -5.98 -17.68
CA ARG A 331 14.96 -6.72 -18.24
C ARG A 331 14.70 -7.37 -19.60
N GLY A 332 13.45 -7.43 -20.05
CA GLY A 332 13.05 -8.16 -21.25
C GLY A 332 12.89 -9.67 -21.04
N ASP A 333 12.74 -10.14 -19.77
CA ASP A 333 12.46 -11.55 -19.46
C ASP A 333 10.98 -11.90 -19.61
N LEU A 334 10.11 -10.90 -19.77
CA LEU A 334 8.66 -11.01 -19.99
C LEU A 334 8.24 -10.03 -21.07
N ASP A 335 7.27 -10.43 -21.90
CA ASP A 335 6.70 -9.60 -22.97
C ASP A 335 5.73 -8.54 -22.42
N GLU A 336 5.02 -8.87 -21.31
CA GLU A 336 4.07 -7.97 -20.67
C GLU A 336 4.18 -8.04 -19.14
N TYR A 337 3.75 -6.97 -18.46
CA TYR A 337 3.65 -6.95 -17.01
C TYR A 337 2.44 -7.76 -16.52
N PRO A 338 2.66 -8.88 -15.79
CA PRO A 338 1.56 -9.69 -15.28
C PRO A 338 0.95 -9.02 -14.05
N VAL A 339 -0.02 -8.16 -14.27
CA VAL A 339 -0.73 -7.44 -13.22
C VAL A 339 -1.46 -8.40 -12.27
N PHE A 340 -1.61 -7.99 -11.01
CA PHE A 340 -2.29 -8.78 -9.98
C PHE A 340 -3.81 -8.72 -10.17
N LEU A 341 -4.39 -9.76 -10.78
CA LEU A 341 -5.84 -9.91 -11.00
C LEU A 341 -6.43 -10.90 -10.00
N TRP A 342 -6.96 -10.40 -8.89
CA TRP A 342 -7.53 -11.24 -7.84
C TRP A 342 -9.05 -11.37 -7.94
N LYS A 343 -9.56 -12.63 -7.84
CA LYS A 343 -10.98 -12.96 -7.97
C LYS A 343 -11.52 -13.70 -6.74
#